data_f6ace08fc4dc27614722d9498891ba72
#
_entry.id   f6ace08fc4dc27614722d9498891ba72
#
_cell.length_a   1.000
_cell.length_b   1.000
_cell.length_c   1.000
_cell.angle_alpha   90.00
_cell.angle_beta   90.00
_cell.angle_gamma   90.00
#
_symmetry.space_group_name_H-M   'P 1'
#
loop_
_entity.id
_entity.type
_entity.pdbx_description
1 polymer ?
#
loop_
_entity_poly.entity_id
_entity_poly.type
_entity_poly.pdbx_seq_one_letter_code
_entity_poly.pdbx_strand_id
1 'polypeptide(L)'
;MKLIWQMDADVDPRWLSLMQTAADAALIGEGVTRPCAVCVRICDDEAIREINRDARGVDRATDVLSFPTVDYPAGVTAGRADKLLKREFDDEVDACMLGDLIISVPHVLMQAEEYGHSPEREAAYLTVHGLCHLMGYDHIEEEDKRRMRAMEEKILASIGMDRDQRAQVTDGTLLALAMKARERSYSPYSGYAVGAALLCADGRVFEGCNIENASFGLTNCAERTAVFKAVSEGAQEFTAIAIAAEKAAPWPCGACRQVLNEFAPGIRVLVTWDGHTDEKPLSELLPCGFGPKELPKKE
;
A
#
# COMPACT_ATOMS: atom_id res chain seq x y z
N MET A 1 -11.46 14.87 17.29
CA MET A 1 -11.98 13.68 18.02
C MET A 1 -11.05 13.39 19.20
N LYS A 2 -11.54 12.88 20.31
CA LYS A 2 -10.71 12.44 21.44
C LYS A 2 -10.56 10.92 21.35
N LEU A 3 -9.34 10.39 21.19
CA LEU A 3 -9.08 8.96 21.28
C LEU A 3 -8.62 8.63 22.71
N ILE A 4 -9.32 7.69 23.35
CA ILE A 4 -9.02 7.19 24.69
C ILE A 4 -8.35 5.83 24.51
N TRP A 5 -7.04 5.77 24.80
CA TRP A 5 -6.22 4.63 24.48
C TRP A 5 -6.18 3.57 25.59
N GLN A 6 -6.35 2.32 25.20
CA GLN A 6 -5.97 1.14 25.96
C GLN A 6 -4.89 0.39 25.19
N MET A 7 -3.70 0.29 25.75
CA MET A 7 -2.53 -0.30 25.09
C MET A 7 -2.19 -1.65 25.71
N ASP A 8 -2.53 -2.72 25.02
CA ASP A 8 -2.19 -4.10 25.41
C ASP A 8 -1.02 -4.64 24.54
N ALA A 9 -0.62 -3.88 23.50
CA ALA A 9 0.54 -4.16 22.66
C ALA A 9 1.33 -2.87 22.39
N ASP A 10 2.62 -3.02 22.24
CA ASP A 10 3.51 -1.89 21.89
C ASP A 10 3.43 -1.59 20.39
N VAL A 11 3.33 -0.31 20.06
CA VAL A 11 3.38 0.20 18.69
C VAL A 11 4.28 1.41 18.59
N ASP A 12 4.76 1.71 17.38
CA ASP A 12 5.49 2.94 17.11
C ASP A 12 4.59 4.15 17.44
N PRO A 13 5.05 5.11 18.25
CA PRO A 13 4.27 6.30 18.59
C PRO A 13 3.75 7.10 17.38
N ARG A 14 4.41 6.96 16.23
CA ARG A 14 3.96 7.57 14.96
C ARG A 14 2.60 7.03 14.52
N TRP A 15 2.28 5.76 14.81
CA TRP A 15 0.96 5.19 14.53
C TRP A 15 -0.14 5.91 15.29
N LEU A 16 0.05 6.11 16.61
CA LEU A 16 -0.93 6.78 17.46
C LEU A 16 -1.20 8.22 17.00
N SER A 17 -0.14 8.95 16.61
CA SER A 17 -0.27 10.30 16.07
C SER A 17 -1.04 10.32 14.75
N LEU A 18 -0.79 9.36 13.87
CA LEU A 18 -1.46 9.25 12.59
C LEU A 18 -2.93 8.82 12.75
N MET A 19 -3.21 7.85 13.63
CA MET A 19 -4.57 7.43 13.97
C MET A 19 -5.39 8.58 14.57
N GLN A 20 -4.77 9.42 15.42
CA GLN A 20 -5.40 10.64 15.93
C GLN A 20 -5.72 11.61 14.78
N THR A 21 -4.78 11.82 13.87
CA THR A 21 -4.99 12.68 12.69
C THR A 21 -6.12 12.13 11.79
N ALA A 22 -6.17 10.82 11.59
CA ALA A 22 -7.22 10.15 10.83
C ALA A 22 -8.59 10.32 11.50
N ALA A 23 -8.65 10.22 12.84
CA ALA A 23 -9.86 10.41 13.60
C ALA A 23 -10.40 11.85 13.52
N ASP A 24 -9.52 12.84 13.58
CA ASP A 24 -9.90 14.25 13.41
C ASP A 24 -10.43 14.51 12.00
N ALA A 25 -9.76 13.98 10.99
CA ALA A 25 -10.19 14.07 9.60
C ALA A 25 -11.54 13.38 9.35
N ALA A 26 -11.83 12.26 10.04
CA ALA A 26 -13.10 11.56 9.94
C ALA A 26 -14.27 12.42 10.41
N LEU A 27 -14.15 13.08 11.58
CA LEU A 27 -15.18 14.00 12.06
C LEU A 27 -15.41 15.18 11.11
N ILE A 28 -14.32 15.78 10.61
CA ILE A 28 -14.39 16.89 9.66
C ILE A 28 -15.06 16.44 8.37
N GLY A 29 -14.64 15.29 7.84
CA GLY A 29 -15.18 14.71 6.61
C GLY A 29 -16.66 14.41 6.67
N GLU A 30 -17.16 13.99 7.84
CA GLU A 30 -18.55 13.70 8.11
C GLU A 30 -19.37 14.96 8.47
N GLY A 31 -18.72 16.07 8.76
CA GLY A 31 -19.37 17.32 9.14
C GLY A 31 -19.90 17.34 10.58
N VAL A 32 -19.36 16.50 11.45
CA VAL A 32 -19.71 16.50 12.88
C VAL A 32 -19.00 17.65 13.58
N THR A 33 -19.78 18.51 14.23
CA THR A 33 -19.27 19.70 14.93
C THR A 33 -19.17 19.53 16.45
N ARG A 34 -19.78 18.47 17.01
CA ARG A 34 -19.69 18.18 18.42
C ARG A 34 -18.35 17.54 18.78
N PRO A 35 -17.85 17.79 20.01
CA PRO A 35 -16.76 16.98 20.53
C PRO A 35 -17.24 15.52 20.65
N CYS A 36 -16.46 14.62 20.04
CA CYS A 36 -16.71 13.18 20.09
C CYS A 36 -15.48 12.44 20.62
N ALA A 37 -15.72 11.30 21.25
CA ALA A 37 -14.67 10.41 21.75
C ALA A 37 -14.91 8.95 21.32
N VAL A 38 -13.83 8.21 21.23
CA VAL A 38 -13.80 6.77 20.92
C VAL A 38 -12.76 6.11 21.83
N CYS A 39 -13.12 5.00 22.48
CA CYS A 39 -12.15 4.15 23.16
C CYS A 39 -11.44 3.29 22.11
N VAL A 40 -10.11 3.35 22.07
CA VAL A 40 -9.29 2.58 21.11
C VAL A 40 -8.40 1.62 21.88
N ARG A 41 -8.62 0.33 21.68
CA ARG A 41 -7.78 -0.74 22.22
C ARG A 41 -6.85 -1.28 21.15
N ILE A 42 -5.54 -1.24 21.42
CA ILE A 42 -4.49 -1.82 20.59
C ILE A 42 -4.03 -3.11 21.23
N CYS A 43 -4.16 -4.24 20.53
CA CYS A 43 -3.95 -5.56 21.12
C CYS A 43 -3.29 -6.53 20.12
N ASP A 44 -3.04 -7.75 20.59
CA ASP A 44 -2.59 -8.88 19.77
C ASP A 44 -3.78 -9.72 19.23
N ASP A 45 -3.45 -10.76 18.48
CA ASP A 45 -4.43 -11.66 17.86
C ASP A 45 -5.21 -12.51 18.88
N GLU A 46 -4.62 -12.84 20.03
CA GLU A 46 -5.29 -13.63 21.05
C GLU A 46 -6.39 -12.81 21.73
N ALA A 47 -6.07 -11.57 22.11
CA ALA A 47 -7.01 -10.67 22.75
C ALA A 47 -8.20 -10.30 21.84
N ILE A 48 -7.94 -9.97 20.55
CA ILE A 48 -9.03 -9.63 19.62
C ILE A 48 -9.88 -10.87 19.28
N ARG A 49 -9.29 -12.07 19.22
CA ARG A 49 -10.01 -13.34 19.03
C ARG A 49 -10.97 -13.60 20.18
N GLU A 50 -10.54 -13.39 21.43
CA GLU A 50 -11.42 -13.54 22.60
C GLU A 50 -12.61 -12.59 22.53
N ILE A 51 -12.36 -11.31 22.24
CA ILE A 51 -13.42 -10.30 22.08
C ILE A 51 -14.38 -10.68 20.94
N ASN A 52 -13.86 -11.12 19.81
CA ASN A 52 -14.66 -11.53 18.64
C ASN A 52 -15.56 -12.73 18.98
N ARG A 53 -15.00 -13.73 19.71
CA ARG A 53 -15.78 -14.88 20.20
C ARG A 53 -16.88 -14.45 21.15
N ASP A 54 -16.56 -13.61 22.12
CA ASP A 54 -17.50 -13.26 23.19
C ASP A 54 -18.60 -12.30 22.71
N ALA A 55 -18.27 -11.36 21.80
CA ALA A 55 -19.21 -10.37 21.29
C ALA A 55 -19.99 -10.81 20.04
N ARG A 56 -19.36 -11.61 19.15
CA ARG A 56 -19.94 -11.97 17.84
C ARG A 56 -20.13 -13.49 17.65
N GLY A 57 -19.65 -14.32 18.58
CA GLY A 57 -19.70 -15.79 18.48
C GLY A 57 -18.69 -16.36 17.46
N VAL A 58 -17.71 -15.57 17.02
CA VAL A 58 -16.72 -15.95 15.98
C VAL A 58 -15.36 -16.19 16.63
N ASP A 59 -14.97 -17.44 16.78
CA ASP A 59 -13.71 -17.86 17.40
C ASP A 59 -12.53 -17.79 16.42
N ARG A 60 -12.19 -16.57 15.97
CA ARG A 60 -10.98 -16.28 15.18
C ARG A 60 -10.54 -14.84 15.39
N ALA A 61 -9.22 -14.60 15.22
CA ALA A 61 -8.69 -13.24 15.18
C ALA A 61 -9.17 -12.51 13.91
N THR A 62 -9.22 -11.20 14.00
CA THR A 62 -9.54 -10.26 12.89
C THR A 62 -8.67 -9.02 13.03
N ASP A 63 -8.65 -8.18 12.02
CA ASP A 63 -7.89 -6.95 11.95
C ASP A 63 -8.46 -5.85 12.86
N VAL A 64 -9.78 -5.61 12.77
CA VAL A 64 -10.48 -4.57 13.51
C VAL A 64 -11.87 -5.03 13.95
N LEU A 65 -12.27 -4.60 15.14
CA LEU A 65 -13.64 -4.68 15.63
C LEU A 65 -14.12 -3.28 16.02
N SER A 66 -15.36 -2.95 15.64
CA SER A 66 -16.03 -1.72 16.02
C SER A 66 -17.35 -2.03 16.73
N PHE A 67 -17.60 -1.35 17.85
CA PHE A 67 -18.80 -1.48 18.67
C PHE A 67 -19.46 -0.09 18.83
N PRO A 68 -20.42 0.25 17.95
CA PRO A 68 -21.11 1.53 18.03
C PRO A 68 -21.93 1.67 19.32
N THR A 69 -21.83 2.80 20.01
CA THR A 69 -22.72 3.19 21.10
C THR A 69 -24.00 3.81 20.54
N VAL A 70 -23.88 4.52 19.42
CA VAL A 70 -25.01 5.22 18.78
C VAL A 70 -25.73 4.27 17.82
N ASP A 71 -27.05 4.10 18.01
CA ASP A 71 -27.90 3.35 17.07
C ASP A 71 -28.46 4.32 16.01
N TYR A 72 -27.88 4.26 14.81
CA TYR A 72 -28.29 5.10 13.69
C TYR A 72 -29.40 4.44 12.88
N PRO A 73 -30.47 5.18 12.52
CA PRO A 73 -31.43 4.69 11.55
C PRO A 73 -30.78 4.41 10.18
N ALA A 74 -31.35 3.49 9.42
CA ALA A 74 -30.83 3.14 8.11
C ALA A 74 -30.61 4.37 7.21
N GLY A 75 -29.39 4.48 6.66
CA GLY A 75 -28.97 5.58 5.79
C GLY A 75 -28.69 6.92 6.49
N VAL A 76 -28.75 6.96 7.83
CA VAL A 76 -28.39 8.14 8.64
C VAL A 76 -27.00 7.96 9.21
N THR A 77 -26.16 8.96 9.04
CA THR A 77 -24.80 8.99 9.59
C THR A 77 -24.66 10.10 10.63
N ALA A 78 -23.56 10.09 11.37
CA ALA A 78 -23.26 11.00 12.48
C ALA A 78 -23.46 12.48 12.15
N GLY A 79 -23.06 12.92 10.95
CA GLY A 79 -23.22 14.30 10.50
C GLY A 79 -24.67 14.78 10.38
N ARG A 80 -25.63 13.83 10.32
CA ARG A 80 -27.06 14.12 10.28
C ARG A 80 -27.81 13.75 11.57
N ALA A 81 -27.09 13.24 12.56
CA ALA A 81 -27.64 12.64 13.77
C ALA A 81 -27.33 13.42 15.06
N ASP A 82 -27.22 14.76 14.99
CA ASP A 82 -26.83 15.61 16.12
C ASP A 82 -27.61 15.34 17.43
N LYS A 83 -28.92 15.02 17.33
CA LYS A 83 -29.76 14.71 18.48
C LYS A 83 -29.43 13.34 19.09
N LEU A 84 -29.00 12.38 18.27
CA LEU A 84 -28.59 11.06 18.76
C LEU A 84 -27.24 11.19 19.45
N LEU A 85 -26.27 11.85 18.82
CA LEU A 85 -24.96 12.10 19.41
C LEU A 85 -25.06 12.79 20.77
N LYS A 86 -25.97 13.76 20.92
CA LYS A 86 -26.16 14.48 22.19
C LYS A 86 -26.60 13.54 23.34
N ARG A 87 -27.29 12.44 23.04
CA ARG A 87 -27.75 11.48 24.08
C ARG A 87 -26.60 10.69 24.68
N GLU A 88 -25.55 10.50 23.89
CA GLU A 88 -24.33 9.76 24.24
C GLU A 88 -23.23 10.70 24.76
N PHE A 89 -23.61 11.88 25.25
CA PHE A 89 -22.66 12.81 25.86
C PHE A 89 -22.27 12.31 27.25
N ASP A 90 -20.98 12.16 27.48
CA ASP A 90 -20.37 11.76 28.74
C ASP A 90 -19.73 12.97 29.39
N ASP A 91 -20.21 13.34 30.59
CA ASP A 91 -19.75 14.52 31.34
C ASP A 91 -18.31 14.36 31.86
N GLU A 92 -17.84 13.14 32.12
CA GLU A 92 -16.45 12.89 32.57
C GLU A 92 -15.45 13.03 31.42
N VAL A 93 -15.86 12.61 30.24
CA VAL A 93 -15.05 12.68 29.00
C VAL A 93 -15.17 14.06 28.34
N ASP A 94 -16.25 14.79 28.60
CA ASP A 94 -16.62 16.05 27.92
C ASP A 94 -16.76 15.88 26.40
N ALA A 95 -17.37 14.76 25.98
CA ALA A 95 -17.56 14.41 24.57
C ALA A 95 -18.72 13.40 24.40
N CYS A 96 -19.25 13.33 23.17
CA CYS A 96 -20.20 12.28 22.79
C CYS A 96 -19.45 10.98 22.51
N MET A 97 -19.77 9.90 23.19
CA MET A 97 -19.16 8.58 22.99
C MET A 97 -19.70 7.95 21.70
N LEU A 98 -18.84 7.67 20.75
CA LEU A 98 -19.23 7.00 19.50
C LEU A 98 -19.16 5.48 19.62
N GLY A 99 -18.32 4.97 20.52
CA GLY A 99 -18.14 3.54 20.75
C GLY A 99 -16.71 3.12 20.97
N ASP A 100 -16.45 1.83 20.75
CA ASP A 100 -15.16 1.19 20.96
C ASP A 100 -14.58 0.70 19.63
N LEU A 101 -13.27 0.82 19.48
CA LEU A 101 -12.50 0.34 18.35
C LEU A 101 -11.35 -0.54 18.87
N ILE A 102 -11.28 -1.77 18.41
CA ILE A 102 -10.21 -2.72 18.77
C ILE A 102 -9.42 -3.07 17.52
N ILE A 103 -8.08 -2.92 17.56
CA ILE A 103 -7.20 -3.13 16.42
C ILE A 103 -6.10 -4.13 16.79
N SER A 104 -5.90 -5.16 15.94
CA SER A 104 -4.83 -6.14 16.07
C SER A 104 -3.56 -5.66 15.38
N VAL A 105 -2.46 -5.52 16.14
CA VAL A 105 -1.13 -5.15 15.60
C VAL A 105 -0.59 -6.19 14.62
N PRO A 106 -0.64 -7.51 14.90
CA PRO A 106 -0.20 -8.51 13.94
C PRO A 106 -0.94 -8.46 12.60
N HIS A 107 -2.26 -8.21 12.62
CA HIS A 107 -3.05 -8.07 11.38
C HIS A 107 -2.68 -6.79 10.61
N VAL A 108 -2.43 -5.68 11.29
CA VAL A 108 -1.92 -4.44 10.64
C VAL A 108 -0.63 -4.74 9.87
N LEU A 109 0.33 -5.42 10.50
CA LEU A 109 1.63 -5.74 9.88
C LEU A 109 1.47 -6.71 8.70
N MET A 110 0.65 -7.75 8.87
CA MET A 110 0.39 -8.76 7.85
C MET A 110 -0.30 -8.16 6.62
N GLN A 111 -1.35 -7.37 6.82
CA GLN A 111 -2.10 -6.73 5.71
C GLN A 111 -1.26 -5.65 5.02
N ALA A 112 -0.43 -4.89 5.75
CA ALA A 112 0.50 -3.94 5.16
C ALA A 112 1.47 -4.62 4.20
N GLU A 113 2.00 -5.80 4.57
CA GLU A 113 2.87 -6.61 3.71
C GLU A 113 2.09 -7.18 2.51
N GLU A 114 0.90 -7.76 2.75
CA GLU A 114 0.05 -8.36 1.71
C GLU A 114 -0.37 -7.34 0.64
N TYR A 115 -0.76 -6.13 1.06
CA TYR A 115 -1.23 -5.08 0.16
C TYR A 115 -0.14 -4.14 -0.33
N GLY A 116 1.11 -4.33 0.10
CA GLY A 116 2.28 -3.60 -0.39
C GLY A 116 2.30 -2.12 -0.01
N HIS A 117 1.85 -1.77 1.19
CA HIS A 117 1.93 -0.41 1.74
C HIS A 117 2.52 -0.38 3.15
N SER A 118 2.71 0.80 3.73
CA SER A 118 3.32 0.90 5.05
C SER A 118 2.36 0.47 6.17
N PRO A 119 2.89 -0.07 7.29
CA PRO A 119 2.08 -0.38 8.47
C PRO A 119 1.33 0.84 9.02
N GLU A 120 1.92 2.03 8.93
CA GLU A 120 1.28 3.28 9.34
C GLU A 120 0.02 3.56 8.54
N ARG A 121 0.09 3.33 7.21
CA ARG A 121 -1.07 3.50 6.34
C ARG A 121 -2.17 2.50 6.66
N GLU A 122 -1.81 1.24 6.94
CA GLU A 122 -2.78 0.22 7.34
C GLU A 122 -3.45 0.56 8.66
N ALA A 123 -2.68 0.97 9.68
CA ALA A 123 -3.22 1.43 10.96
C ALA A 123 -4.19 2.62 10.79
N ALA A 124 -3.85 3.59 9.93
CA ALA A 124 -4.74 4.70 9.59
C ALA A 124 -6.01 4.21 8.87
N TYR A 125 -5.88 3.29 7.91
CA TYR A 125 -7.01 2.73 7.17
C TYR A 125 -7.98 1.99 8.10
N LEU A 126 -7.49 1.07 8.94
CA LEU A 126 -8.34 0.33 9.89
C LEU A 126 -9.02 1.26 10.91
N THR A 127 -8.32 2.33 11.31
CA THR A 127 -8.90 3.37 12.17
C THR A 127 -10.06 4.07 11.45
N VAL A 128 -9.86 4.54 10.22
CA VAL A 128 -10.90 5.22 9.42
C VAL A 128 -12.07 4.28 9.16
N HIS A 129 -11.80 3.01 8.78
CA HIS A 129 -12.80 1.99 8.53
C HIS A 129 -13.70 1.75 9.76
N GLY A 130 -13.08 1.50 10.91
CA GLY A 130 -13.82 1.32 12.16
C GLY A 130 -14.60 2.57 12.57
N LEU A 131 -14.02 3.76 12.42
CA LEU A 131 -14.72 5.02 12.69
C LEU A 131 -15.90 5.24 11.75
N CYS A 132 -15.82 4.86 10.49
CA CYS A 132 -16.98 4.89 9.59
C CYS A 132 -18.13 4.05 10.16
N HIS A 133 -17.86 2.84 10.64
CA HIS A 133 -18.89 2.04 11.32
C HIS A 133 -19.45 2.73 12.57
N LEU A 134 -18.60 3.30 13.42
CA LEU A 134 -19.04 4.04 14.62
C LEU A 134 -19.84 5.30 14.26
N MET A 135 -19.72 5.81 13.06
CA MET A 135 -20.48 6.96 12.56
C MET A 135 -21.71 6.57 11.71
N GLY A 136 -22.10 5.29 11.68
CA GLY A 136 -23.32 4.80 11.03
C GLY A 136 -23.17 4.44 9.55
N TYR A 137 -21.95 4.24 9.05
CA TYR A 137 -21.73 3.63 7.74
C TYR A 137 -21.76 2.10 7.84
N ASP A 138 -22.20 1.45 6.79
CA ASP A 138 -22.20 0.00 6.66
C ASP A 138 -21.75 -0.40 5.23
N HIS A 139 -21.45 -1.68 5.04
CA HIS A 139 -21.02 -2.23 3.76
C HIS A 139 -21.75 -3.55 3.39
N ILE A 140 -22.93 -3.79 3.98
CA ILE A 140 -23.75 -4.97 3.71
C ILE A 140 -24.34 -4.87 2.29
N GLU A 141 -24.98 -3.74 1.97
CA GLU A 141 -25.54 -3.49 0.66
C GLU A 141 -24.53 -2.80 -0.27
N GLU A 142 -24.55 -3.08 -1.56
CA GLU A 142 -23.57 -2.54 -2.53
C GLU A 142 -23.55 -1.01 -2.62
N GLU A 143 -24.68 -0.35 -2.36
CA GLU A 143 -24.76 1.10 -2.34
C GLU A 143 -24.10 1.68 -1.08
N ASP A 144 -24.36 1.08 0.08
CA ASP A 144 -23.76 1.49 1.36
C ASP A 144 -22.25 1.23 1.35
N LYS A 145 -21.81 0.09 0.82
CA LYS A 145 -20.40 -0.22 0.59
C LYS A 145 -19.72 0.84 -0.27
N ARG A 146 -20.33 1.30 -1.36
CA ARG A 146 -19.77 2.37 -2.21
C ARG A 146 -19.68 3.70 -1.45
N ARG A 147 -20.70 4.05 -0.65
CA ARG A 147 -20.73 5.26 0.16
C ARG A 147 -19.65 5.25 1.24
N MET A 148 -19.54 4.14 1.97
CA MET A 148 -18.50 3.97 2.99
C MET A 148 -17.11 4.07 2.40
N ARG A 149 -16.84 3.35 1.29
CA ARG A 149 -15.54 3.39 0.62
C ARG A 149 -15.16 4.78 0.10
N ALA A 150 -16.13 5.52 -0.45
CA ALA A 150 -15.88 6.89 -0.88
C ALA A 150 -15.52 7.82 0.29
N MET A 151 -16.13 7.60 1.47
CA MET A 151 -15.80 8.35 2.68
C MET A 151 -14.41 7.98 3.22
N GLU A 152 -14.08 6.70 3.29
CA GLU A 152 -12.75 6.22 3.69
C GLU A 152 -11.65 6.82 2.82
N GLU A 153 -11.80 6.76 1.51
CA GLU A 153 -10.82 7.32 0.57
C GLU A 153 -10.70 8.84 0.69
N LYS A 154 -11.82 9.54 0.87
CA LYS A 154 -11.84 10.99 1.09
C LYS A 154 -11.09 11.39 2.37
N ILE A 155 -11.31 10.65 3.46
CA ILE A 155 -10.63 10.91 4.75
C ILE A 155 -9.14 10.65 4.61
N LEU A 156 -8.75 9.49 4.07
CA LEU A 156 -7.34 9.11 3.89
C LEU A 156 -6.61 10.08 2.97
N ALA A 157 -7.21 10.50 1.87
CA ALA A 157 -6.64 11.49 0.97
C ALA A 157 -6.40 12.83 1.66
N SER A 158 -7.33 13.26 2.56
CA SER A 158 -7.20 14.53 3.28
C SER A 158 -6.03 14.60 4.26
N ILE A 159 -5.52 13.44 4.68
CA ILE A 159 -4.34 13.29 5.55
C ILE A 159 -3.10 12.79 4.80
N GLY A 160 -3.16 12.78 3.45
CA GLY A 160 -2.05 12.34 2.62
C GLY A 160 -1.82 10.82 2.64
N MET A 161 -2.84 10.01 2.95
CA MET A 161 -2.81 8.53 2.99
C MET A 161 -3.73 7.91 1.94
N ASP A 162 -3.94 8.59 0.82
CA ASP A 162 -4.70 8.06 -0.30
C ASP A 162 -4.08 6.77 -0.87
N ARG A 163 -4.86 6.03 -1.65
CA ARG A 163 -4.44 4.75 -2.24
C ARG A 163 -3.25 4.89 -3.19
N ASP A 164 -3.12 6.06 -3.80
CA ASP A 164 -2.03 6.35 -4.73
C ASP A 164 -0.73 6.76 -4.02
N GLN A 165 -0.78 7.03 -2.72
CA GLN A 165 0.41 7.08 -1.86
C GLN A 165 0.80 5.66 -1.36
N ARG A 166 0.87 4.69 -2.23
CA ARG A 166 1.89 3.65 -2.11
C ARG A 166 3.19 4.41 -1.95
N ALA A 167 3.96 4.12 -0.90
CA ALA A 167 5.23 4.79 -0.63
C ALA A 167 5.89 5.04 -1.99
N GLN A 168 5.89 6.31 -2.44
CA GLN A 168 6.38 6.60 -3.79
C GLN A 168 7.79 6.03 -3.83
N VAL A 169 7.95 4.91 -4.54
CA VAL A 169 9.25 4.29 -4.72
C VAL A 169 10.08 5.35 -5.41
N THR A 170 10.88 6.07 -4.62
CA THR A 170 11.75 7.11 -5.15
C THR A 170 12.81 6.47 -6.04
N ASP A 171 13.35 7.22 -6.95
CA ASP A 171 14.46 6.75 -7.80
C ASP A 171 15.61 6.21 -6.94
N GLY A 172 15.91 6.87 -5.81
CA GLY A 172 16.92 6.39 -4.86
C GLY A 172 16.58 5.03 -4.24
N THR A 173 15.32 4.82 -3.86
CA THR A 173 14.84 3.52 -3.35
C THR A 173 14.94 2.44 -4.44
N LEU A 174 14.51 2.76 -5.68
CA LEU A 174 14.55 1.82 -6.79
C LEU A 174 15.99 1.42 -7.16
N LEU A 175 16.92 2.37 -7.17
CA LEU A 175 18.35 2.12 -7.36
C LEU A 175 18.94 1.27 -6.24
N ALA A 176 18.60 1.53 -4.98
CA ALA A 176 19.04 0.72 -3.84
C ALA A 176 18.55 -0.74 -3.94
N LEU A 177 17.31 -0.97 -4.36
CA LEU A 177 16.76 -2.30 -4.59
C LEU A 177 17.50 -3.02 -5.75
N ALA A 178 17.82 -2.32 -6.84
CA ALA A 178 18.63 -2.88 -7.92
C ALA A 178 20.05 -3.26 -7.44
N MET A 179 20.68 -2.43 -6.61
CA MET A 179 21.97 -2.75 -6.00
C MET A 179 21.89 -4.00 -5.11
N LYS A 180 20.86 -4.12 -4.29
CA LYS A 180 20.61 -5.31 -3.47
C LYS A 180 20.33 -6.56 -4.33
N ALA A 181 19.55 -6.43 -5.40
CA ALA A 181 19.27 -7.53 -6.31
C ALA A 181 20.54 -8.07 -6.99
N ARG A 182 21.52 -7.20 -7.27
CA ARG A 182 22.83 -7.57 -7.84
C ARG A 182 23.59 -8.59 -6.98
N GLU A 183 23.45 -8.55 -5.66
CA GLU A 183 24.13 -9.48 -4.74
C GLU A 183 23.73 -10.95 -4.95
N ARG A 184 22.57 -11.18 -5.58
CA ARG A 184 22.05 -12.51 -5.91
C ARG A 184 22.41 -12.97 -7.33
N SER A 185 23.22 -12.21 -8.05
CA SER A 185 23.65 -12.55 -9.41
C SER A 185 24.37 -13.89 -9.47
N TYR A 186 24.03 -14.70 -10.47
CA TYR A 186 24.80 -15.87 -10.84
C TYR A 186 25.59 -15.59 -12.11
N SER A 187 26.84 -15.12 -11.95
CA SER A 187 27.71 -14.67 -13.06
C SER A 187 29.11 -15.31 -13.02
N PRO A 188 29.22 -16.68 -13.03
CA PRO A 188 30.49 -17.38 -12.88
C PRO A 188 31.42 -17.25 -14.11
N TYR A 189 30.91 -16.87 -15.28
CA TYR A 189 31.68 -16.83 -16.50
C TYR A 189 32.21 -15.43 -16.80
N SER A 190 31.38 -14.40 -16.69
CA SER A 190 31.79 -13.01 -16.97
C SER A 190 32.34 -12.30 -15.70
N GLY A 191 31.96 -12.72 -14.54
CA GLY A 191 32.19 -11.98 -13.28
C GLY A 191 31.46 -10.63 -13.23
N TYR A 192 30.53 -10.37 -14.16
CA TYR A 192 29.79 -9.11 -14.25
C TYR A 192 28.39 -9.27 -13.64
N ALA A 193 28.29 -8.95 -12.35
CA ALA A 193 27.05 -9.00 -11.60
C ALA A 193 26.17 -7.78 -11.90
N VAL A 194 24.91 -8.02 -12.28
CA VAL A 194 23.91 -6.99 -12.56
C VAL A 194 22.63 -7.28 -11.76
N GLY A 195 22.06 -6.24 -11.20
CA GLY A 195 20.74 -6.28 -10.57
C GLY A 195 19.78 -5.31 -11.24
N ALA A 196 18.50 -5.61 -11.19
CA ALA A 196 17.45 -4.75 -11.69
C ALA A 196 16.28 -4.68 -10.68
N ALA A 197 15.61 -3.53 -10.63
CA ALA A 197 14.37 -3.32 -9.91
C ALA A 197 13.37 -2.62 -10.84
N LEU A 198 12.24 -3.27 -11.12
CA LEU A 198 11.19 -2.82 -12.02
C LEU A 198 10.01 -2.28 -11.21
N LEU A 199 9.67 -1.01 -11.40
CA LEU A 199 8.52 -0.35 -10.77
C LEU A 199 7.29 -0.45 -11.68
N CYS A 200 6.24 -1.04 -11.17
CA CYS A 200 4.94 -1.12 -11.83
C CYS A 200 4.08 0.13 -11.58
N ALA A 201 3.13 0.39 -12.47
CA ALA A 201 2.17 1.49 -12.31
C ALA A 201 1.33 1.36 -11.04
N ASP A 202 1.12 0.13 -10.59
CA ASP A 202 0.44 -0.17 -9.33
C ASP A 202 1.32 -0.02 -8.07
N GLY A 203 2.60 0.39 -8.20
CA GLY A 203 3.56 0.65 -7.13
C GLY A 203 4.31 -0.60 -6.66
N ARG A 204 4.00 -1.82 -7.14
CA ARG A 204 4.80 -3.01 -6.85
C ARG A 204 6.18 -2.89 -7.49
N VAL A 205 7.19 -3.46 -6.82
CA VAL A 205 8.56 -3.53 -7.34
C VAL A 205 8.98 -4.99 -7.49
N PHE A 206 9.49 -5.33 -8.66
CA PHE A 206 10.00 -6.67 -8.95
C PHE A 206 11.52 -6.62 -9.17
N GLU A 207 12.23 -7.34 -8.31
CA GLU A 207 13.68 -7.44 -8.37
C GLU A 207 14.12 -8.60 -9.26
N GLY A 208 15.20 -8.40 -10.03
CA GLY A 208 15.86 -9.42 -10.85
C GLY A 208 17.37 -9.29 -10.80
N CYS A 209 18.07 -10.39 -11.07
CA CYS A 209 19.52 -10.38 -11.29
C CYS A 209 19.86 -11.15 -12.57
N ASN A 210 21.07 -10.96 -13.11
CA ASN A 210 21.51 -11.78 -14.23
C ASN A 210 21.84 -13.19 -13.77
N ILE A 211 21.48 -14.17 -14.62
CA ILE A 211 21.68 -15.60 -14.38
C ILE A 211 22.34 -16.17 -15.61
N GLU A 212 23.65 -16.45 -15.49
CA GLU A 212 24.44 -17.00 -16.57
C GLU A 212 24.24 -18.50 -16.75
N ASN A 213 24.54 -18.98 -17.93
CA ASN A 213 24.48 -20.38 -18.30
C ASN A 213 25.71 -20.74 -19.12
N ALA A 214 26.21 -21.99 -18.96
CA ALA A 214 27.32 -22.51 -19.79
C ALA A 214 26.97 -22.47 -21.28
N SER A 215 25.70 -22.61 -21.63
CA SER A 215 25.18 -22.26 -22.95
C SER A 215 24.85 -20.77 -22.98
N PHE A 216 25.77 -19.92 -23.44
CA PHE A 216 25.70 -18.46 -23.32
C PHE A 216 24.40 -17.86 -23.87
N GLY A 217 23.83 -18.48 -24.93
CA GLY A 217 22.54 -18.05 -25.48
C GLY A 217 21.36 -18.18 -24.53
N LEU A 218 21.48 -18.98 -23.45
CA LEU A 218 20.45 -19.16 -22.43
C LEU A 218 20.61 -18.21 -21.22
N THR A 219 21.66 -17.42 -21.18
CA THR A 219 21.88 -16.41 -20.14
C THR A 219 20.72 -15.41 -20.11
N ASN A 220 20.15 -15.18 -18.93
CA ASN A 220 19.09 -14.19 -18.74
C ASN A 220 19.64 -12.94 -18.04
N CYS A 221 19.33 -11.77 -18.57
CA CYS A 221 19.74 -10.49 -17.98
C CYS A 221 18.83 -10.13 -16.78
N ALA A 222 19.32 -9.30 -15.88
CA ALA A 222 18.61 -8.85 -14.69
C ALA A 222 17.26 -8.21 -15.02
N GLU A 223 17.20 -7.38 -16.06
CA GLU A 223 16.00 -6.68 -16.52
C GLU A 223 14.92 -7.67 -16.97
N ARG A 224 15.30 -8.70 -17.75
CA ARG A 224 14.34 -9.72 -18.21
C ARG A 224 13.86 -10.59 -17.05
N THR A 225 14.73 -10.90 -16.09
CA THR A 225 14.33 -11.61 -14.86
C THR A 225 13.28 -10.82 -14.11
N ALA A 226 13.45 -9.51 -13.92
CA ALA A 226 12.48 -8.64 -13.26
C ALA A 226 11.16 -8.56 -14.02
N VAL A 227 11.21 -8.33 -15.36
CA VAL A 227 10.01 -8.23 -16.21
C VAL A 227 9.22 -9.54 -16.23
N PHE A 228 9.88 -10.69 -16.42
CA PHE A 228 9.18 -11.97 -16.49
C PHE A 228 8.55 -12.36 -15.17
N LYS A 229 9.20 -12.02 -14.06
CA LYS A 229 8.62 -12.16 -12.73
C LYS A 229 7.37 -11.30 -12.57
N ALA A 230 7.45 -10.01 -12.93
CA ALA A 230 6.31 -9.09 -12.86
C ALA A 230 5.12 -9.60 -13.68
N VAL A 231 5.36 -9.98 -14.93
CA VAL A 231 4.31 -10.50 -15.83
C VAL A 231 3.71 -11.80 -15.31
N SER A 232 4.52 -12.71 -14.76
CA SER A 232 4.03 -13.98 -14.19
C SER A 232 3.17 -13.77 -12.93
N GLU A 233 3.34 -12.64 -12.25
CA GLU A 233 2.53 -12.21 -11.10
C GLU A 233 1.42 -11.20 -11.47
N GLY A 234 1.10 -11.10 -12.78
CA GLY A 234 -0.04 -10.34 -13.31
C GLY A 234 0.21 -8.84 -13.51
N ALA A 235 1.44 -8.33 -13.32
CA ALA A 235 1.76 -6.92 -13.60
C ALA A 235 2.23 -6.74 -15.04
N GLN A 236 1.62 -5.81 -15.80
CA GLN A 236 1.93 -5.54 -17.21
C GLN A 236 2.16 -4.05 -17.51
N GLU A 237 1.93 -3.17 -16.56
CA GLU A 237 2.12 -1.73 -16.70
C GLU A 237 3.33 -1.27 -15.87
N PHE A 238 4.37 -0.76 -16.53
CA PHE A 238 5.63 -0.39 -15.89
C PHE A 238 5.93 1.10 -16.07
N THR A 239 6.51 1.74 -15.05
CA THR A 239 6.80 3.17 -15.03
C THR A 239 8.30 3.48 -15.03
N ALA A 240 9.10 2.66 -14.33
CA ALA A 240 10.55 2.82 -14.29
C ALA A 240 11.25 1.48 -14.07
N ILE A 241 12.49 1.37 -14.53
CA ILE A 241 13.41 0.28 -14.20
C ILE A 241 14.76 0.86 -13.78
N ALA A 242 15.25 0.44 -12.61
CA ALA A 242 16.62 0.71 -12.19
C ALA A 242 17.49 -0.51 -12.45
N ILE A 243 18.73 -0.28 -12.91
CA ILE A 243 19.72 -1.33 -13.24
C ILE A 243 21.03 -0.95 -12.57
N ALA A 244 21.64 -1.87 -11.84
CA ALA A 244 22.85 -1.64 -11.07
C ALA A 244 23.97 -2.63 -11.44
N ALA A 245 25.17 -2.11 -11.63
CA ALA A 245 26.41 -2.88 -11.76
C ALA A 245 27.53 -2.24 -10.92
N GLU A 246 28.70 -2.88 -10.86
CA GLU A 246 29.82 -2.37 -10.06
C GLU A 246 30.69 -1.35 -10.81
N LYS A 247 31.16 -1.70 -12.01
CA LYS A 247 32.30 -0.99 -12.66
C LYS A 247 31.98 -0.28 -13.97
N ALA A 248 30.86 -0.59 -14.60
CA ALA A 248 30.51 -0.04 -15.91
C ALA A 248 29.02 0.21 -15.99
N ALA A 249 28.62 1.25 -16.73
CA ALA A 249 27.23 1.63 -16.91
C ALA A 249 26.39 0.46 -17.47
N PRO A 250 25.42 -0.07 -16.70
CA PRO A 250 24.68 -1.26 -17.08
C PRO A 250 23.46 -0.93 -17.97
N TRP A 251 23.69 -0.19 -19.04
CA TRP A 251 22.60 0.06 -19.98
C TRP A 251 22.04 -1.24 -20.54
N PRO A 252 20.72 -1.37 -20.67
CA PRO A 252 20.07 -2.59 -21.12
C PRO A 252 20.55 -3.00 -22.52
N CYS A 253 20.83 -4.28 -22.70
CA CYS A 253 21.19 -4.83 -24.03
C CYS A 253 20.00 -4.78 -24.99
N GLY A 254 20.24 -5.03 -26.29
CA GLY A 254 19.18 -4.96 -27.30
C GLY A 254 17.97 -5.85 -27.02
N ALA A 255 18.21 -7.08 -26.52
CA ALA A 255 17.11 -8.00 -26.12
C ALA A 255 16.27 -7.47 -24.96
N CYS A 256 16.93 -6.87 -23.94
CA CYS A 256 16.21 -6.28 -22.81
C CYS A 256 15.41 -5.05 -23.23
N ARG A 257 15.97 -4.19 -24.10
CA ARG A 257 15.21 -3.04 -24.64
C ARG A 257 13.98 -3.49 -25.40
N GLN A 258 14.08 -4.54 -26.20
CA GLN A 258 12.94 -5.09 -26.93
C GLN A 258 11.87 -5.68 -26.00
N VAL A 259 12.26 -6.40 -24.95
CA VAL A 259 11.32 -6.94 -23.96
C VAL A 259 10.64 -5.82 -23.18
N LEU A 260 11.35 -4.78 -22.78
CA LEU A 260 10.76 -3.61 -22.13
C LEU A 260 9.80 -2.85 -23.06
N ASN A 261 10.14 -2.76 -24.35
CA ASN A 261 9.32 -2.08 -25.36
C ASN A 261 7.95 -2.74 -25.59
N GLU A 262 7.84 -4.04 -25.36
CA GLU A 262 6.57 -4.77 -25.46
C GLU A 262 5.51 -4.24 -24.50
N PHE A 263 5.91 -3.95 -23.25
CA PHE A 263 5.00 -3.56 -22.15
C PHE A 263 4.99 -2.06 -21.92
N ALA A 264 6.14 -1.37 -22.05
CA ALA A 264 6.30 0.02 -21.64
C ALA A 264 7.30 0.76 -22.56
N PRO A 265 6.91 1.14 -23.78
CA PRO A 265 7.79 1.83 -24.73
C PRO A 265 8.38 3.15 -24.22
N GLY A 266 7.70 3.80 -23.28
CA GLY A 266 8.11 5.06 -22.66
C GLY A 266 8.74 4.93 -21.29
N ILE A 267 9.08 3.71 -20.84
CA ILE A 267 9.62 3.47 -19.50
C ILE A 267 10.90 4.26 -19.24
N ARG A 268 11.04 4.81 -18.04
CA ARG A 268 12.27 5.43 -17.56
C ARG A 268 13.29 4.34 -17.21
N VAL A 269 14.50 4.46 -17.73
CA VAL A 269 15.60 3.53 -17.47
C VAL A 269 16.68 4.27 -16.69
N LEU A 270 16.81 3.93 -15.40
CA LEU A 270 17.84 4.45 -14.51
C LEU A 270 18.98 3.44 -14.42
N VAL A 271 20.20 3.89 -14.44
CA VAL A 271 21.39 3.04 -14.28
C VAL A 271 22.29 3.57 -13.19
N THR A 272 22.93 2.68 -12.41
CA THR A 272 23.94 3.07 -11.42
C THR A 272 25.15 2.15 -11.46
N TRP A 273 26.34 2.75 -11.35
CA TRP A 273 27.63 2.06 -11.34
C TRP A 273 28.69 2.96 -10.69
N ASP A 274 29.60 2.43 -9.93
CA ASP A 274 30.77 3.13 -9.36
C ASP A 274 30.44 4.53 -8.78
N GLY A 275 29.32 4.64 -8.08
CA GLY A 275 28.83 5.91 -7.52
C GLY A 275 28.21 6.89 -8.54
N HIS A 276 28.17 6.55 -9.82
CA HIS A 276 27.50 7.31 -10.86
C HIS A 276 26.05 6.85 -11.02
N THR A 277 25.19 7.76 -11.47
CA THR A 277 23.80 7.48 -11.84
C THR A 277 23.46 8.26 -13.11
N ASP A 278 22.73 7.65 -14.02
CA ASP A 278 22.23 8.27 -15.23
C ASP A 278 20.83 7.74 -15.57
N GLU A 279 20.06 8.49 -16.35
CA GLU A 279 18.69 8.16 -16.73
C GLU A 279 18.45 8.48 -18.20
N LYS A 280 17.71 7.59 -18.88
CA LYS A 280 17.16 7.81 -20.22
C LYS A 280 15.82 7.15 -20.40
N PRO A 281 14.90 7.74 -21.17
CA PRO A 281 13.70 7.03 -21.58
C PRO A 281 14.08 5.90 -22.57
N LEU A 282 13.33 4.80 -22.53
CA LEU A 282 13.57 3.67 -23.43
C LEU A 282 13.50 4.05 -24.91
N SER A 283 12.69 5.03 -25.26
CA SER A 283 12.55 5.56 -26.63
C SER A 283 13.86 6.15 -27.20
N GLU A 284 14.76 6.66 -26.35
CA GLU A 284 16.11 7.06 -26.77
C GLU A 284 17.04 5.87 -26.92
N LEU A 285 16.84 4.82 -26.11
CA LEU A 285 17.68 3.61 -26.14
C LEU A 285 17.28 2.63 -27.25
N LEU A 286 16.03 2.67 -27.71
CA LEU A 286 15.48 1.83 -28.77
C LEU A 286 14.64 2.71 -29.74
N PRO A 287 15.27 3.59 -30.52
CA PRO A 287 14.55 4.39 -31.50
C PRO A 287 13.90 3.50 -32.56
N CYS A 288 12.66 3.79 -32.92
CA CYS A 288 11.87 3.01 -33.88
C CYS A 288 11.72 1.51 -33.50
N GLY A 289 11.58 1.24 -32.18
CA GLY A 289 11.39 -0.12 -31.68
C GLY A 289 10.09 -0.74 -32.24
N PHE A 290 10.17 -1.99 -32.70
CA PHE A 290 8.99 -2.75 -33.13
C PHE A 290 8.20 -3.23 -31.89
N GLY A 291 6.87 -3.04 -31.89
CA GLY A 291 6.02 -3.39 -30.75
C GLY A 291 4.58 -3.76 -31.15
N PRO A 292 3.69 -3.97 -30.17
CA PRO A 292 2.30 -4.40 -30.43
C PRO A 292 1.50 -3.46 -31.31
N LYS A 293 1.86 -2.18 -31.38
CA LYS A 293 1.17 -1.17 -32.18
C LYS A 293 1.37 -1.35 -33.69
N GLU A 294 2.48 -1.97 -34.08
CA GLU A 294 2.85 -2.26 -35.48
C GLU A 294 2.19 -3.55 -35.97
N LEU A 295 1.60 -4.37 -35.10
CA LEU A 295 0.90 -5.58 -35.48
C LEU A 295 -0.57 -5.28 -35.85
N PRO A 296 -1.12 -5.93 -36.93
CA PRO A 296 -2.54 -5.79 -37.23
C PRO A 296 -3.38 -6.28 -36.06
N LYS A 297 -4.39 -5.49 -35.67
CA LYS A 297 -5.35 -5.93 -34.65
C LYS A 297 -6.04 -7.19 -35.18
N LYS A 298 -6.03 -8.27 -34.40
CA LYS A 298 -6.92 -9.42 -34.67
C LYS A 298 -8.35 -8.95 -34.47
N GLU A 299 -9.17 -9.07 -35.51
CA GLU A 299 -10.61 -8.89 -35.42
C GLU A 299 -11.25 -9.96 -34.53
#